data_3580c6ed5ba76fd7033d42394afc17a8
#
_entry.id   3580c6ed5ba76fd7033d42394afc17a8
#
_cell.length_a   1.000
_cell.length_b   1.000
_cell.length_c   1.000
_cell.angle_alpha   90.00
_cell.angle_beta   90.00
_cell.angle_gamma   90.00
#
_symmetry.space_group_name_H-M   'P 1'
#
loop_
_entity.id
_entity.type
_entity.pdbx_description
1 polymer ?
#
loop_
_entity_poly.entity_id
_entity_poly.type
_entity_poly.pdbx_seq_one_letter_code
_entity_poly.pdbx_strand_id
1 'polypeptide(L)'
;MKFTFFHNNINVLDLDKSVEFYKKALGLEVTKEFHAPDGSFKLVYLGDGTTPHSLELTWLRDMDRPYDLGDNESHLAFHVDDMDAALALHKEMDCVCFETRTWEFISSMILTATG
;
A
#
# COMPACT_ATOMS: atom_id res chain seq x y z
N MET A 1 15.26 26.40 4.61
CA MET A 1 14.56 25.24 5.15
C MET A 1 14.60 24.10 4.13
N LYS A 2 14.50 22.87 4.56
CA LYS A 2 14.59 21.71 3.70
C LYS A 2 13.44 20.76 3.98
N PHE A 3 12.79 20.26 2.91
CA PHE A 3 11.76 19.23 3.01
C PHE A 3 12.30 17.90 2.51
N THR A 4 11.98 16.83 3.18
CA THR A 4 12.33 15.48 2.77
C THR A 4 11.06 14.63 2.74
N PHE A 5 10.98 13.68 1.80
CA PHE A 5 9.86 12.75 1.77
C PHE A 5 9.82 11.94 3.07
N PHE A 6 8.64 11.74 3.61
CA PHE A 6 8.45 11.00 4.84
C PHE A 6 7.52 9.80 4.63
N HIS A 7 6.26 10.05 4.34
CA HIS A 7 5.32 8.97 4.03
C HIS A 7 4.21 9.48 3.11
N ASN A 8 3.51 8.52 2.50
CA ASN A 8 2.21 8.75 1.90
C ASN A 8 1.19 7.87 2.63
N ASN A 9 -0.09 8.22 2.52
CA ASN A 9 -1.16 7.54 3.24
C ASN A 9 -2.16 6.90 2.28
N ILE A 10 -2.66 5.72 2.68
CA ILE A 10 -3.82 5.07 2.09
C ILE A 10 -4.77 4.70 3.23
N ASN A 11 -6.04 5.09 3.13
CA ASN A 11 -7.06 4.64 4.05
C ASN A 11 -7.58 3.27 3.63
N VAL A 12 -7.75 2.38 4.60
CA VAL A 12 -8.19 0.99 4.36
C VAL A 12 -9.36 0.64 5.28
N LEU A 13 -10.20 -0.27 4.84
CA LEU A 13 -11.36 -0.74 5.62
C LEU A 13 -11.00 -1.93 6.50
N ASP A 14 -10.12 -2.80 6.04
CA ASP A 14 -9.64 -3.97 6.77
C ASP A 14 -8.12 -3.86 6.92
N LEU A 15 -7.70 -3.39 8.08
CA LEU A 15 -6.28 -3.11 8.32
C LEU A 15 -5.41 -4.37 8.27
N ASP A 16 -5.81 -5.44 8.93
CA ASP A 16 -5.01 -6.67 9.01
C ASP A 16 -4.85 -7.30 7.62
N LYS A 17 -5.93 -7.34 6.85
CA LYS A 17 -5.91 -7.84 5.48
C LYS A 17 -5.01 -6.98 4.59
N SER A 18 -5.07 -5.67 4.74
CA SER A 18 -4.25 -4.74 3.95
C SER A 18 -2.77 -4.88 4.30
N VAL A 19 -2.43 -4.99 5.58
CA VAL A 19 -1.05 -5.22 6.01
C VAL A 19 -0.50 -6.51 5.40
N GLU A 20 -1.24 -7.60 5.50
CA GLU A 20 -0.82 -8.89 4.91
C GLU A 20 -0.68 -8.81 3.39
N PHE A 21 -1.58 -8.09 2.73
CA PHE A 21 -1.48 -7.88 1.29
C PHE A 21 -0.15 -7.21 0.90
N TYR A 22 0.20 -6.10 1.54
CA TYR A 22 1.41 -5.36 1.21
C TYR A 22 2.68 -6.12 1.58
N LYS A 23 2.65 -6.84 2.70
CA LYS A 23 3.77 -7.71 3.07
C LYS A 23 4.02 -8.77 1.99
N LYS A 24 2.98 -9.42 1.53
CA LYS A 24 3.08 -10.49 0.53
C LYS A 24 3.38 -9.96 -0.87
N ALA A 25 2.67 -8.92 -1.29
CA ALA A 25 2.78 -8.39 -2.66
C ALA A 25 4.10 -7.65 -2.91
N LEU A 26 4.61 -6.92 -1.92
CA LEU A 26 5.72 -6.00 -2.08
C LEU A 26 6.89 -6.27 -1.11
N GLY A 27 6.77 -7.25 -0.23
CA GLY A 27 7.82 -7.53 0.75
C GLY A 27 8.00 -6.44 1.80
N LEU A 28 6.99 -5.59 2.01
CA LEU A 28 7.08 -4.54 3.00
C LEU A 28 6.96 -5.11 4.42
N GLU A 29 7.53 -4.41 5.38
CA GLU A 29 7.49 -4.78 6.79
C GLU A 29 6.94 -3.64 7.64
N VAL A 30 6.25 -3.98 8.72
CA VAL A 30 5.74 -3.00 9.67
C VAL A 30 6.92 -2.36 10.39
N THR A 31 7.03 -1.05 10.32
CA THR A 31 8.09 -0.28 10.98
C THR A 31 7.58 0.49 12.20
N LYS A 32 6.29 0.81 12.24
CA LYS A 32 5.69 1.57 13.32
C LYS A 32 4.18 1.37 13.33
N GLU A 33 3.59 1.43 14.50
CA GLU A 33 2.14 1.42 14.70
C GLU A 33 1.74 2.50 15.68
N PHE A 34 0.55 3.05 15.50
CA PHE A 34 -0.07 3.94 16.45
C PHE A 34 -1.56 3.61 16.54
N HIS A 35 -2.04 3.47 17.79
CA HIS A 35 -3.45 3.21 18.06
C HIS A 35 -4.00 4.35 18.90
N ALA A 36 -5.07 5.00 18.44
CA ALA A 36 -5.72 6.04 19.22
C ALA A 36 -6.24 5.46 20.54
N PRO A 37 -6.04 6.17 21.66
CA PRO A 37 -6.46 5.65 22.99
C PRO A 37 -7.96 5.31 23.06
N ASP A 38 -8.80 6.03 22.33
CA ASP A 38 -10.25 5.79 22.29
C ASP A 38 -10.66 4.74 21.24
N GLY A 39 -9.70 4.15 20.52
CA GLY A 39 -9.97 3.16 19.48
C GLY A 39 -10.50 3.74 18.17
N SER A 40 -10.55 5.06 18.02
CA SER A 40 -11.18 5.72 16.87
C SER A 40 -10.40 5.52 15.57
N PHE A 41 -9.08 5.33 15.65
CA PHE A 41 -8.26 5.08 14.46
C PHE A 41 -6.99 4.29 14.81
N LYS A 42 -6.41 3.68 13.80
CA LYS A 42 -5.12 3.01 13.86
C LYS A 42 -4.28 3.39 12.66
N LEU A 43 -3.00 3.56 12.87
CA LEU A 43 -2.01 3.81 11.82
C LEU A 43 -0.98 2.69 11.82
N VAL A 44 -0.67 2.15 10.65
CA VAL A 44 0.41 1.18 10.47
C VAL A 44 1.31 1.69 9.36
N TYR A 45 2.61 1.77 9.65
CA TYR A 45 3.62 2.21 8.69
C TYR A 45 4.38 1.00 8.17
N LEU A 46 4.47 0.90 6.85
CA LEU A 46 5.17 -0.17 6.16
C LEU A 46 6.37 0.41 5.42
N GLY A 47 7.53 -0.21 5.57
CA GLY A 47 8.77 0.21 4.93
C GLY A 47 9.37 -0.90 4.08
N ASP A 48 10.25 -0.51 3.13
CA ASP A 48 10.95 -1.44 2.25
C ASP A 48 12.33 -1.87 2.79
N GLY A 49 12.76 -1.31 3.90
CA GLY A 49 14.06 -1.61 4.51
C GLY A 49 15.24 -0.95 3.82
N THR A 50 15.03 -0.23 2.74
CA THR A 50 16.09 0.38 1.93
C THR A 50 15.99 1.90 1.92
N THR A 51 14.79 2.44 1.78
CA THR A 51 14.54 3.88 1.78
C THR A 51 13.87 4.31 3.08
N PRO A 52 13.95 5.60 3.46
CA PRO A 52 13.25 6.10 4.65
C PRO A 52 11.76 6.32 4.43
N HIS A 53 11.28 6.27 3.20
CA HIS A 53 9.88 6.48 2.90
C HIS A 53 9.02 5.34 3.43
N SER A 54 7.83 5.66 3.93
CA SER A 54 6.87 4.66 4.43
C SER A 54 5.53 4.78 3.74
N LEU A 55 4.84 3.66 3.62
CA LEU A 55 3.42 3.62 3.30
C LEU A 55 2.65 3.57 4.62
N GLU A 56 1.86 4.62 4.89
CA GLU A 56 1.00 4.67 6.06
C GLU A 56 -0.38 4.15 5.70
N LEU A 57 -0.83 3.12 6.40
CA LEU A 57 -2.19 2.63 6.31
C LEU A 57 -3.00 3.21 7.46
N THR A 58 -4.11 3.87 7.16
CA THR A 58 -5.02 4.44 8.15
C THR A 58 -6.32 3.64 8.17
N TRP A 59 -6.68 3.16 9.35
CA TRP A 59 -7.97 2.54 9.60
C TRP A 59 -8.79 3.45 10.54
N LEU A 60 -10.04 3.72 10.13
CA LEU A 60 -10.98 4.52 10.92
C LEU A 60 -12.13 3.62 11.37
N ARG A 61 -12.34 3.55 12.70
CA ARG A 61 -13.37 2.69 13.30
C ARG A 61 -14.77 2.96 12.73
N ASP A 62 -15.09 4.21 12.53
CA ASP A 62 -16.45 4.62 12.19
C ASP A 62 -16.67 4.74 10.67
N MET A 63 -15.70 4.34 9.87
CA MET A 63 -15.86 4.26 8.42
C MET A 63 -16.61 2.98 8.06
N ASP A 64 -17.82 3.12 7.55
CA ASP A 64 -18.75 2.01 7.34
C ASP A 64 -19.13 1.79 5.86
N ARG A 65 -18.40 2.43 4.95
CA ARG A 65 -18.65 2.36 3.50
C ARG A 65 -17.32 2.36 2.75
N PRO A 66 -17.30 1.86 1.49
CA PRO A 66 -16.10 1.98 0.65
C PRO A 66 -15.69 3.45 0.45
N TYR A 67 -14.38 3.70 0.40
CA TYR A 67 -13.89 5.03 0.10
C TYR A 67 -14.19 5.42 -1.33
N ASP A 68 -14.59 6.66 -1.53
CA ASP A 68 -14.78 7.24 -2.85
C ASP A 68 -13.40 7.71 -3.37
N LEU A 69 -12.91 7.03 -4.39
CA LEU A 69 -11.59 7.32 -4.97
C LEU A 69 -11.66 8.32 -6.13
N GLY A 70 -12.86 8.80 -6.46
CA GLY A 70 -13.04 9.65 -7.64
C GLY A 70 -12.56 8.93 -8.89
N ASP A 71 -11.79 9.62 -9.72
CA ASP A 71 -11.24 9.04 -10.96
C ASP A 71 -10.06 8.10 -10.70
N ASN A 72 -9.58 8.02 -9.46
CA ASN A 72 -8.50 7.13 -9.03
C ASN A 72 -7.22 7.30 -9.88
N GLU A 73 -6.82 8.54 -10.09
CA GLU A 73 -5.67 8.91 -10.93
C GLU A 73 -4.32 8.90 -10.20
N SER A 74 -4.31 8.58 -8.94
CA SER A 74 -3.08 8.47 -8.17
C SER A 74 -2.51 7.06 -8.25
N HIS A 75 -1.19 6.94 -8.11
CA HIS A 75 -0.53 5.66 -8.06
C HIS A 75 0.73 5.71 -7.19
N LEU A 76 1.20 4.55 -6.79
CA LEU A 76 2.45 4.35 -6.10
C LEU A 76 3.31 3.40 -6.92
N ALA A 77 4.55 3.78 -7.19
CA ALA A 77 5.44 3.02 -8.05
C ALA A 77 6.61 2.42 -7.26
N PHE A 78 6.98 1.22 -7.61
CA PHE A 78 8.13 0.52 -7.04
C PHE A 78 9.03 0.01 -8.17
N HIS A 79 10.34 0.11 -7.97
CA HIS A 79 11.27 -0.67 -8.75
C HIS A 79 11.35 -2.08 -8.18
N VAL A 80 11.53 -3.05 -9.06
CA VAL A 80 11.72 -4.44 -8.66
C VAL A 80 12.90 -5.02 -9.43
N ASP A 81 13.68 -5.86 -8.78
CA ASP A 81 14.88 -6.47 -9.37
C ASP A 81 14.57 -7.63 -10.32
N ASP A 82 13.41 -8.24 -10.22
CA ASP A 82 12.96 -9.33 -11.10
C ASP A 82 11.49 -9.12 -11.48
N MET A 83 11.28 -8.48 -12.60
CA MET A 83 9.94 -8.14 -13.08
C MET A 83 9.09 -9.39 -13.36
N ASP A 84 9.69 -10.43 -13.96
CA ASP A 84 8.94 -11.64 -14.28
C ASP A 84 8.48 -12.37 -13.03
N ALA A 85 9.34 -12.47 -12.02
CA ALA A 85 8.97 -13.07 -10.74
C ALA A 85 7.89 -12.25 -10.02
N ALA A 86 8.01 -10.94 -10.01
CA ALA A 86 7.01 -10.06 -9.40
C ALA A 86 5.65 -10.20 -10.08
N LEU A 87 5.63 -10.20 -11.41
CA LEU A 87 4.39 -10.38 -12.18
C LEU A 87 3.75 -11.74 -11.91
N ALA A 88 4.55 -12.80 -11.86
CA ALA A 88 4.05 -14.15 -11.55
C ALA A 88 3.40 -14.21 -10.16
N LEU A 89 4.04 -13.61 -9.15
CA LEU A 89 3.49 -13.51 -7.79
C LEU A 89 2.17 -12.75 -7.78
N HIS A 90 2.11 -11.61 -8.43
CA HIS A 90 0.91 -10.77 -8.44
C HIS A 90 -0.23 -11.41 -9.22
N LYS A 91 0.06 -12.18 -10.27
CA LYS A 91 -0.96 -12.99 -10.96
C LYS A 91 -1.50 -14.09 -10.07
N GLU A 92 -0.65 -14.77 -9.33
CA GLU A 92 -1.05 -15.77 -8.35
C GLU A 92 -1.94 -15.18 -7.25
N MET A 93 -1.63 -13.96 -6.82
CA MET A 93 -2.44 -13.22 -5.84
C MET A 93 -3.72 -12.63 -6.42
N ASP A 94 -3.93 -12.74 -7.73
CA ASP A 94 -5.07 -12.15 -8.45
C ASP A 94 -5.20 -10.65 -8.20
N CYS A 95 -4.09 -9.94 -8.22
CA CYS A 95 -4.05 -8.51 -7.92
C CYS A 95 -3.49 -7.63 -9.05
N VAL A 96 -3.30 -8.19 -10.24
CA VAL A 96 -2.85 -7.42 -11.40
C VAL A 96 -4.05 -6.71 -12.02
N CYS A 97 -4.04 -5.39 -11.97
CA CYS A 97 -5.08 -4.55 -12.59
C CYS A 97 -4.73 -4.17 -14.02
N PHE A 98 -3.45 -3.94 -14.27
CA PHE A 98 -2.95 -3.51 -15.57
C PHE A 98 -1.52 -4.01 -15.74
N GLU A 99 -1.21 -4.59 -16.91
CA GLU A 99 0.12 -5.09 -17.23
C GLU A 99 0.74 -4.24 -18.33
N THR A 100 1.97 -3.73 -18.10
CA THR A 100 2.76 -3.06 -19.13
C THR A 100 4.21 -3.47 -19.00
N ARG A 101 4.88 -3.67 -20.12
CA ARG A 101 6.33 -3.92 -20.17
C ARG A 101 7.10 -2.72 -20.75
N THR A 102 6.41 -1.64 -21.07
CA THR A 102 7.02 -0.41 -21.56
C THR A 102 7.77 0.33 -20.46
N TRP A 103 7.31 0.18 -19.23
CA TRP A 103 7.89 0.80 -18.03
C TRP A 103 8.41 -0.32 -17.13
N GLU A 104 9.53 -0.10 -16.47
CA GLU A 104 10.15 -1.08 -15.59
C GLU A 104 9.45 -1.20 -14.24
N PHE A 105 8.11 -1.16 -14.24
CA PHE A 105 7.33 -1.33 -13.02
C PHE A 105 5.98 -1.97 -13.33
N ILE A 106 5.36 -2.55 -12.30
CA ILE A 106 4.02 -3.13 -12.37
C ILE A 106 3.04 -2.18 -11.70
N SER A 107 2.00 -1.80 -12.44
CA SER A 107 0.93 -0.98 -11.90
C SER A 107 -0.19 -1.88 -11.37
N SER A 108 0.06 -2.53 -10.25
CA SER A 108 -0.90 -3.42 -9.62
C SER A 108 -1.42 -2.92 -8.28
N MET A 109 -1.02 -1.73 -7.91
CA MET A 109 -0.99 -1.35 -6.51
C MET A 109 -2.21 -0.63 -6.01
N ILE A 110 -3.23 -0.52 -6.82
CA ILE A 110 -4.34 0.38 -6.52
C ILE A 110 -5.44 -0.33 -5.75
N LEU A 111 -5.19 -1.55 -5.36
CA LEU A 111 -6.23 -2.41 -4.80
C LEU A 111 -6.64 -2.13 -3.39
N THR A 112 -5.98 -1.25 -2.78
CA THR A 112 -6.01 -1.13 -1.36
C THR A 112 -7.17 -0.38 -0.79
N ALA A 113 -7.76 0.45 -1.58
CA ALA A 113 -8.87 1.25 -1.10
C ALA A 113 -10.16 0.43 -0.96
N THR A 114 -10.19 -0.76 -1.53
CA THR A 114 -11.34 -1.65 -1.43
C THR A 114 -11.18 -2.71 -0.35
N GLY A 115 -10.00 -2.78 0.16
CA GLY A 115 -9.70 -3.86 1.01
C GLY A 115 -9.45 -3.82 2.31
#